data_3dd0b77bdd862dfc69a1893e27659fbe
#
_entry.id   3dd0b77bdd862dfc69a1893e27659fbe
#
_cell.length_a   1.000
_cell.length_b   1.000
_cell.length_c   1.000
_cell.angle_alpha   90.00
_cell.angle_beta   90.00
_cell.angle_gamma   90.00
#
_symmetry.space_group_name_H-M   'P 1'
#
loop_
_entity.id
_entity.type
_entity.pdbx_description
1 polymer ?
#
loop_
_entity_poly.entity_id
_entity_poly.type
_entity_poly.pdbx_seq_one_letter_code
_entity_poly.pdbx_strand_id
1 'polypeptide(L)'
;MTIIQKKIVNFASSSCSEREKTIDIDKILQSKMGDKARRVPRFLVRWLKHIVHEDEVNEFLWRTRDERGVVWLESCVKYLKMDIEIVGKENLPSPNDGRLYTFVSNHPLGGADGVALGAIIGRHYDGRFRYLVNDLLMFLPGLEPVSIPINKTGKQGRSFPEMVERGFASDNHMLMFPAGLCSRKQKEGIRDLEWKKTFVKKSVETHRDIVPIHFSGQNSAKFYLIANICKWLNLKVNIAMLFLVDEMYKNVDKHFRITIGKPIPWETFDRKHSDKERAQRVRAMVYEMGNGGGGHL
;
A
#
# COMPACT_ATOMS: atom_id res chain seq x y z
N MET A 1 -3.01 19.54 -44.27
CA MET A 1 -2.14 19.13 -43.14
C MET A 1 -0.81 19.87 -43.29
N THR A 2 -0.58 20.83 -42.42
CA THR A 2 0.55 21.79 -42.48
C THR A 2 1.84 21.08 -42.04
N ILE A 3 2.99 21.49 -42.61
CA ILE A 3 4.32 20.94 -42.30
C ILE A 3 4.65 20.93 -40.80
N ILE A 4 4.04 21.84 -40.03
CA ILE A 4 4.16 21.92 -38.58
C ILE A 4 3.48 20.74 -37.87
N GLN A 5 2.34 20.26 -38.36
CA GLN A 5 1.64 19.08 -37.77
C GLN A 5 2.43 17.77 -38.05
N LYS A 6 3.08 17.63 -39.18
CA LYS A 6 3.97 16.48 -39.47
C LYS A 6 5.24 16.47 -38.59
N LYS A 7 5.78 17.64 -38.21
CA LYS A 7 6.93 17.73 -37.29
C LYS A 7 6.56 17.38 -35.84
N ILE A 8 5.36 17.75 -35.40
CA ILE A 8 4.89 17.43 -34.04
C ILE A 8 4.60 15.92 -33.90
N VAL A 9 4.02 15.30 -34.92
CA VAL A 9 3.76 13.84 -34.94
C VAL A 9 5.07 13.04 -34.98
N ASN A 10 6.09 13.50 -35.75
CA ASN A 10 7.40 12.84 -35.77
C ASN A 10 8.24 13.07 -34.51
N PHE A 11 8.01 14.16 -33.75
CA PHE A 11 8.72 14.39 -32.48
C PHE A 11 8.12 13.51 -31.35
N ALA A 12 6.81 13.21 -31.40
CA ALA A 12 6.15 12.31 -30.45
C ALA A 12 6.48 10.83 -30.68
N SER A 13 6.79 10.42 -31.94
CA SER A 13 7.09 9.03 -32.29
C SER A 13 8.56 8.63 -32.16
N SER A 14 9.51 9.58 -32.15
CA SER A 14 10.94 9.29 -32.01
C SER A 14 11.47 9.24 -30.58
N SER A 15 10.67 9.66 -29.58
CA SER A 15 11.13 9.67 -28.18
C SER A 15 10.66 8.48 -27.33
N CYS A 16 9.84 7.58 -27.86
CA CYS A 16 9.25 6.48 -27.09
C CYS A 16 10.04 5.16 -27.16
N SER A 17 11.04 5.02 -28.04
CA SER A 17 11.75 3.75 -28.28
C SER A 17 13.06 3.54 -27.50
N GLU A 18 13.56 4.56 -26.78
CA GLU A 18 14.84 4.48 -26.04
C GLU A 18 14.74 4.61 -24.52
N ARG A 19 13.54 4.69 -23.96
CA ARG A 19 13.38 4.80 -22.50
C ARG A 19 13.52 3.44 -21.86
N GLU A 20 14.50 3.27 -20.97
CA GLU A 20 14.61 2.05 -20.18
C GLU A 20 13.37 1.90 -19.28
N LYS A 21 12.68 0.74 -19.39
CA LYS A 21 11.51 0.44 -18.56
C LYS A 21 11.95 0.13 -17.13
N THR A 22 11.36 0.79 -16.15
CA THR A 22 11.54 0.47 -14.74
C THR A 22 10.83 -0.84 -14.40
N ILE A 23 9.59 -1.02 -14.89
CA ILE A 23 8.84 -2.27 -14.80
C ILE A 23 8.85 -2.94 -16.16
N ASP A 24 9.52 -4.07 -16.26
CA ASP A 24 9.66 -4.87 -17.48
C ASP A 24 9.27 -6.32 -17.18
N ILE A 25 8.09 -6.71 -17.63
CA ILE A 25 7.54 -8.05 -17.38
C ILE A 25 8.41 -9.14 -18.02
N ASP A 26 9.02 -8.89 -19.18
CA ASP A 26 9.92 -9.87 -19.82
C ASP A 26 11.16 -10.09 -18.95
N LYS A 27 11.81 -9.01 -18.48
CA LYS A 27 12.96 -9.08 -17.55
C LYS A 27 12.60 -9.74 -16.22
N ILE A 28 11.42 -9.43 -15.66
CA ILE A 28 10.93 -10.02 -14.41
C ILE A 28 10.70 -11.52 -14.58
N LEU A 29 10.06 -11.95 -15.66
CA LEU A 29 9.86 -13.38 -15.97
C LEU A 29 11.19 -14.09 -16.16
N GLN A 30 12.13 -13.49 -16.90
CA GLN A 30 13.48 -14.03 -17.11
C GLN A 30 14.22 -14.21 -15.77
N SER A 31 14.17 -13.20 -14.91
CA SER A 31 14.81 -13.24 -13.57
C SER A 31 14.22 -14.32 -12.65
N LYS A 32 12.90 -14.54 -12.69
CA LYS A 32 12.22 -15.50 -11.82
C LYS A 32 12.22 -16.93 -12.33
N MET A 33 12.20 -17.13 -13.65
CA MET A 33 12.04 -18.44 -14.30
C MET A 33 13.26 -18.90 -15.10
N GLY A 34 14.26 -18.03 -15.30
CA GLY A 34 15.41 -18.31 -16.13
C GLY A 34 15.00 -18.70 -17.56
N ASP A 35 15.61 -19.74 -18.12
CA ASP A 35 15.30 -20.21 -19.49
C ASP A 35 13.85 -20.69 -19.67
N LYS A 36 13.15 -21.02 -18.60
CA LYS A 36 11.73 -21.39 -18.67
C LYS A 36 10.84 -20.20 -19.05
N ALA A 37 11.29 -18.97 -18.85
CA ALA A 37 10.55 -17.78 -19.27
C ALA A 37 10.28 -17.76 -20.78
N ARG A 38 11.20 -18.28 -21.60
CA ARG A 38 11.04 -18.39 -23.06
C ARG A 38 9.92 -19.34 -23.50
N ARG A 39 9.48 -20.23 -22.58
CA ARG A 39 8.37 -21.18 -22.83
C ARG A 39 7.01 -20.60 -22.48
N VAL A 40 6.97 -19.43 -21.85
CA VAL A 40 5.70 -18.76 -21.53
C VAL A 40 5.05 -18.26 -22.83
N PRO A 41 3.80 -18.65 -23.12
CA PRO A 41 3.12 -18.24 -24.34
C PRO A 41 3.04 -16.70 -24.45
N ARG A 42 3.32 -16.14 -25.63
CA ARG A 42 3.33 -14.69 -25.84
C ARG A 42 2.01 -14.00 -25.54
N PHE A 43 0.88 -14.69 -25.72
CA PHE A 43 -0.43 -14.13 -25.34
C PHE A 43 -0.55 -13.93 -23.84
N LEU A 44 0.03 -14.83 -23.03
CA LEU A 44 0.03 -14.72 -21.57
C LEU A 44 0.93 -13.58 -21.10
N VAL A 45 2.11 -13.42 -21.73
CA VAL A 45 2.99 -12.27 -21.44
C VAL A 45 2.29 -10.95 -21.76
N ARG A 46 1.64 -10.84 -22.92
CA ARG A 46 0.85 -9.65 -23.28
C ARG A 46 -0.29 -9.39 -22.32
N TRP A 47 -0.97 -10.44 -21.88
CA TRP A 47 -2.03 -10.33 -20.90
C TRP A 47 -1.49 -9.85 -19.55
N LEU A 48 -0.33 -10.36 -19.07
CA LEU A 48 0.32 -9.88 -17.86
C LEU A 48 0.70 -8.39 -17.97
N LYS A 49 1.31 -7.97 -19.08
CA LYS A 49 1.63 -6.56 -19.34
C LYS A 49 0.40 -5.65 -19.25
N HIS A 50 -0.72 -6.12 -19.82
CA HIS A 50 -1.98 -5.39 -19.75
C HIS A 50 -2.52 -5.29 -18.32
N ILE A 51 -2.49 -6.38 -17.53
CA ILE A 51 -2.99 -6.38 -16.14
C ILE A 51 -2.14 -5.52 -15.20
N VAL A 52 -0.84 -5.43 -15.43
CA VAL A 52 0.03 -4.55 -14.64
C VAL A 52 0.15 -3.15 -15.22
N HIS A 53 -0.56 -2.85 -16.31
CA HIS A 53 -0.51 -1.55 -16.99
C HIS A 53 0.94 -1.11 -17.26
N GLU A 54 1.75 -2.02 -17.83
CA GLU A 54 3.21 -1.85 -17.95
C GLU A 54 3.60 -0.51 -18.58
N ASP A 55 2.93 -0.10 -19.65
CA ASP A 55 3.29 1.12 -20.38
C ASP A 55 2.86 2.38 -19.60
N GLU A 56 1.65 2.40 -19.03
CA GLU A 56 1.12 3.51 -18.24
C GLU A 56 1.91 3.71 -16.94
N VAL A 57 2.26 2.61 -16.26
CA VAL A 57 3.09 2.67 -15.05
C VAL A 57 4.49 3.19 -15.37
N ASN A 58 5.12 2.71 -16.43
CA ASN A 58 6.45 3.19 -16.85
C ASN A 58 6.42 4.66 -17.26
N GLU A 59 5.37 5.12 -17.95
CA GLU A 59 5.21 6.54 -18.29
C GLU A 59 5.07 7.40 -17.03
N PHE A 60 4.27 6.96 -16.04
CA PHE A 60 4.16 7.65 -14.77
C PHE A 60 5.51 7.69 -14.04
N LEU A 61 6.21 6.55 -13.92
CA LEU A 61 7.52 6.46 -13.26
C LEU A 61 8.56 7.33 -13.95
N TRP A 62 8.50 7.45 -15.27
CA TRP A 62 9.38 8.35 -16.01
C TRP A 62 9.10 9.82 -15.71
N ARG A 63 7.84 10.21 -15.68
CA ARG A 63 7.45 11.61 -15.37
C ARG A 63 7.85 12.01 -13.96
N THR A 64 7.81 11.06 -13.02
CA THR A 64 8.11 11.28 -11.60
C THR A 64 9.47 10.75 -11.18
N ARG A 65 10.38 10.50 -12.12
CA ARG A 65 11.68 9.85 -11.87
C ARG A 65 12.58 10.58 -10.87
N ASP A 66 12.39 11.88 -10.71
CA ASP A 66 13.16 12.73 -9.80
C ASP A 66 12.45 12.95 -8.45
N GLU A 67 11.21 12.46 -8.32
CA GLU A 67 10.42 12.59 -7.11
C GLU A 67 10.65 11.42 -6.16
N ARG A 68 10.64 11.69 -4.85
CA ARG A 68 10.85 10.68 -3.80
C ARG A 68 9.96 10.95 -2.59
N GLY A 69 9.65 9.89 -1.85
CA GLY A 69 8.92 9.96 -0.58
C GLY A 69 7.54 10.60 -0.73
N VAL A 70 7.27 11.61 0.07
CA VAL A 70 5.95 12.28 0.14
C VAL A 70 5.58 12.93 -1.18
N VAL A 71 6.52 13.62 -1.84
CA VAL A 71 6.27 14.28 -3.13
C VAL A 71 5.82 13.28 -4.18
N TRP A 72 6.47 12.11 -4.23
CA TRP A 72 6.08 11.04 -5.15
C TRP A 72 4.70 10.47 -4.83
N LEU A 73 4.38 10.29 -3.54
CA LEU A 73 3.05 9.82 -3.11
C LEU A 73 1.95 10.81 -3.47
N GLU A 74 2.19 12.11 -3.31
CA GLU A 74 1.26 13.18 -3.73
C GLU A 74 1.04 13.16 -5.25
N SER A 75 2.11 12.95 -6.02
CA SER A 75 2.02 12.77 -7.48
C SER A 75 1.21 11.54 -7.87
N CYS A 76 1.30 10.44 -7.11
CA CYS A 76 0.44 9.27 -7.29
C CYS A 76 -1.04 9.59 -7.02
N VAL A 77 -1.35 10.27 -5.90
CA VAL A 77 -2.72 10.71 -5.57
C VAL A 77 -3.31 11.58 -6.69
N LYS A 78 -2.52 12.53 -7.17
CA LYS A 78 -2.90 13.42 -8.29
C LYS A 78 -3.10 12.65 -9.60
N TYR A 79 -2.19 11.73 -9.93
CA TYR A 79 -2.27 10.91 -11.13
C TYR A 79 -3.53 10.02 -11.14
N LEU A 80 -3.84 9.43 -9.99
CA LEU A 80 -5.03 8.61 -9.79
C LEU A 80 -6.31 9.44 -9.61
N LYS A 81 -6.21 10.79 -9.61
CA LYS A 81 -7.32 11.72 -9.39
C LYS A 81 -8.19 11.32 -8.19
N MET A 82 -7.55 10.93 -7.09
CA MET A 82 -8.29 10.49 -5.90
C MET A 82 -8.97 11.69 -5.25
N ASP A 83 -10.28 11.65 -5.13
CA ASP A 83 -11.07 12.57 -4.33
C ASP A 83 -11.15 12.04 -2.90
N ILE A 84 -10.54 12.75 -1.94
CA ILE A 84 -10.34 12.26 -0.56
C ILE A 84 -11.04 13.18 0.42
N GLU A 85 -12.08 12.66 1.08
CA GLU A 85 -12.71 13.26 2.25
C GLU A 85 -12.03 12.75 3.53
N ILE A 86 -11.58 13.66 4.39
CA ILE A 86 -10.96 13.30 5.68
C ILE A 86 -11.91 13.72 6.82
N VAL A 87 -12.38 12.73 7.58
CA VAL A 87 -13.19 12.90 8.79
C VAL A 87 -12.29 12.68 9.99
N GLY A 88 -12.40 13.51 11.02
CA GLY A 88 -11.59 13.41 12.23
C GLY A 88 -10.14 13.90 12.02
N LYS A 89 -9.92 14.84 11.10
CA LYS A 89 -8.59 15.41 10.85
C LYS A 89 -7.98 16.03 12.12
N GLU A 90 -8.81 16.55 13.01
CA GLU A 90 -8.45 17.10 14.31
C GLU A 90 -7.86 16.04 15.28
N ASN A 91 -8.06 14.75 15.00
CA ASN A 91 -7.49 13.65 15.76
C ASN A 91 -6.04 13.33 15.36
N LEU A 92 -5.53 13.91 14.26
CA LEU A 92 -4.11 13.77 13.94
C LEU A 92 -3.30 14.51 15.01
N PRO A 93 -2.40 13.80 15.73
CA PRO A 93 -1.55 14.43 16.72
C PRO A 93 -0.67 15.53 16.11
N SER A 94 -0.34 16.53 16.92
CA SER A 94 0.53 17.63 16.48
C SER A 94 1.90 17.10 16.05
N PRO A 95 2.45 17.52 14.92
CA PRO A 95 3.79 17.12 14.49
C PRO A 95 4.90 17.61 15.43
N ASN A 96 4.58 18.53 16.35
CA ASN A 96 5.52 19.19 17.27
C ASN A 96 5.32 18.80 18.73
N ASP A 97 4.55 17.74 19.03
CA ASP A 97 4.31 17.29 20.42
C ASP A 97 5.45 16.42 21.00
N GLY A 98 6.47 16.13 20.20
CA GLY A 98 7.62 15.34 20.60
C GLY A 98 7.35 13.84 20.73
N ARG A 99 6.15 13.37 20.39
CA ARG A 99 5.77 11.96 20.48
C ARG A 99 5.88 11.24 19.14
N LEU A 100 5.98 9.94 19.19
CA LEU A 100 5.93 9.07 18.03
C LEU A 100 4.65 8.22 18.06
N TYR A 101 4.06 8.01 16.90
CA TYR A 101 2.77 7.34 16.75
C TYR A 101 2.86 6.12 15.84
N THR A 102 1.97 5.16 16.09
CA THR A 102 1.71 4.03 15.18
C THR A 102 0.33 4.22 14.56
N PHE A 103 0.29 4.61 13.30
CA PHE A 103 -0.93 4.69 12.51
C PHE A 103 -1.30 3.30 12.01
N VAL A 104 -2.53 2.87 12.23
CA VAL A 104 -3.00 1.57 11.77
C VAL A 104 -4.28 1.70 10.98
N SER A 105 -4.34 1.07 9.82
CA SER A 105 -5.50 1.14 8.94
C SER A 105 -5.92 -0.24 8.44
N ASN A 106 -7.23 -0.38 8.14
CA ASN A 106 -7.68 -1.43 7.23
C ASN A 106 -7.06 -1.22 5.85
N HIS A 107 -7.07 -2.26 5.02
CA HIS A 107 -6.36 -2.28 3.73
C HIS A 107 -7.32 -2.71 2.60
N PRO A 108 -8.36 -1.91 2.28
CA PRO A 108 -9.41 -2.33 1.35
C PRO A 108 -8.92 -2.47 -0.08
N LEU A 109 -8.01 -1.60 -0.54
CA LEU A 109 -7.59 -1.50 -1.93
C LEU A 109 -6.24 -2.17 -2.21
N GLY A 110 -5.36 -2.27 -1.21
CA GLY A 110 -4.07 -2.97 -1.34
C GLY A 110 -2.97 -2.17 -2.03
N GLY A 111 -3.21 -0.94 -2.40
CA GLY A 111 -2.25 -0.05 -3.07
C GLY A 111 -2.63 1.41 -2.93
N ALA A 112 -3.77 1.80 -3.48
CA ALA A 112 -4.24 3.19 -3.48
C ALA A 112 -4.45 3.76 -2.07
N ASP A 113 -4.94 2.95 -1.12
CA ASP A 113 -5.06 3.30 0.30
C ASP A 113 -3.69 3.57 0.94
N GLY A 114 -2.67 2.75 0.63
CA GLY A 114 -1.30 2.97 1.09
C GLY A 114 -0.71 4.28 0.55
N VAL A 115 -0.93 4.56 -0.74
CA VAL A 115 -0.50 5.81 -1.39
C VAL A 115 -1.17 7.02 -0.75
N ALA A 116 -2.49 7.00 -0.58
CA ALA A 116 -3.25 8.12 0.00
C ALA A 116 -2.85 8.40 1.46
N LEU A 117 -2.81 7.36 2.30
CA LEU A 117 -2.42 7.51 3.71
C LEU A 117 -0.97 7.95 3.85
N GLY A 118 -0.06 7.42 3.02
CA GLY A 118 1.34 7.84 3.00
C GLY A 118 1.51 9.30 2.60
N ALA A 119 0.74 9.81 1.63
CA ALA A 119 0.75 11.22 1.24
C ALA A 119 0.23 12.11 2.38
N ILE A 120 -0.91 11.75 3.01
CA ILE A 120 -1.54 12.55 4.08
C ILE A 120 -0.66 12.60 5.32
N ILE A 121 -0.25 11.44 5.83
CA ILE A 121 0.59 11.33 7.04
C ILE A 121 1.97 11.93 6.75
N GLY A 122 2.54 11.63 5.57
CA GLY A 122 3.82 12.16 5.18
C GLY A 122 3.85 13.68 5.09
N ARG A 123 2.81 14.30 4.53
CA ARG A 123 2.67 15.76 4.49
C ARG A 123 2.52 16.35 5.88
N HIS A 124 1.73 15.71 6.74
CA HIS A 124 1.48 16.22 8.10
C HIS A 124 2.75 16.19 8.98
N TYR A 125 3.59 15.17 8.82
CA TYR A 125 4.81 14.99 9.63
C TYR A 125 6.10 15.26 8.86
N ASP A 126 6.05 16.01 7.77
CA ASP A 126 7.23 16.39 6.97
C ASP A 126 8.11 15.19 6.57
N GLY A 127 7.48 14.13 6.10
CA GLY A 127 8.15 12.89 5.67
C GLY A 127 8.66 11.98 6.80
N ARG A 128 8.49 12.37 8.05
CA ARG A 128 8.93 11.58 9.22
C ARG A 128 7.98 10.42 9.52
N PHE A 129 7.79 9.55 8.55
CA PHE A 129 7.05 8.30 8.71
C PHE A 129 7.71 7.17 7.92
N ARG A 130 7.42 5.94 8.30
CA ARG A 130 7.82 4.73 7.57
C ARG A 130 6.65 3.76 7.56
N TYR A 131 6.51 3.00 6.47
CA TYR A 131 5.58 1.88 6.44
C TYR A 131 6.23 0.59 5.96
N LEU A 132 5.68 -0.52 6.45
CA LEU A 132 6.13 -1.85 6.07
C LEU A 132 5.49 -2.19 4.72
N VAL A 133 6.30 -2.37 3.68
CA VAL A 133 5.85 -2.67 2.32
C VAL A 133 6.32 -4.03 1.85
N ASN A 134 5.58 -4.61 0.91
CA ASN A 134 6.03 -5.82 0.24
C ASN A 134 7.30 -5.52 -0.59
N ASP A 135 8.23 -6.47 -0.65
CA ASP A 135 9.48 -6.37 -1.40
C ASP A 135 9.27 -6.05 -2.90
N LEU A 136 8.14 -6.43 -3.49
CA LEU A 136 7.81 -6.05 -4.86
C LEU A 136 7.66 -4.54 -5.06
N LEU A 137 7.27 -3.80 -4.02
CA LEU A 137 7.14 -2.34 -4.08
C LEU A 137 8.50 -1.63 -4.05
N MET A 138 9.58 -2.32 -3.72
CA MET A 138 10.93 -1.77 -3.77
C MET A 138 11.44 -1.52 -5.19
N PHE A 139 10.75 -2.03 -6.20
CA PHE A 139 10.98 -1.65 -7.60
C PHE A 139 10.45 -0.24 -7.95
N LEU A 140 9.77 0.42 -7.00
CA LEU A 140 9.26 1.78 -7.16
C LEU A 140 10.21 2.78 -6.43
N PRO A 141 11.14 3.45 -7.15
CA PRO A 141 12.16 4.29 -6.52
C PRO A 141 11.58 5.44 -5.67
N GLY A 142 10.39 5.93 -6.05
CA GLY A 142 9.69 6.97 -5.30
C GLY A 142 9.33 6.57 -3.87
N LEU A 143 9.14 5.27 -3.58
CA LEU A 143 8.78 4.77 -2.26
C LEU A 143 9.98 4.54 -1.32
N GLU A 144 11.20 4.46 -1.85
CA GLU A 144 12.39 4.06 -1.10
C GLU A 144 12.56 4.82 0.23
N PRO A 145 12.48 6.17 0.29
CA PRO A 145 12.78 6.90 1.52
C PRO A 145 11.79 6.66 2.67
N VAL A 146 10.58 6.19 2.35
CA VAL A 146 9.49 6.03 3.33
C VAL A 146 9.14 4.57 3.59
N SER A 147 9.84 3.63 2.95
CA SER A 147 9.51 2.20 2.97
C SER A 147 10.49 1.39 3.82
N ILE A 148 9.95 0.43 4.55
CA ILE A 148 10.70 -0.66 5.16
C ILE A 148 10.29 -1.94 4.43
N PRO A 149 11.17 -2.53 3.60
CA PRO A 149 10.82 -3.71 2.81
C PRO A 149 10.58 -4.93 3.69
N ILE A 150 9.49 -5.65 3.42
CA ILE A 150 9.20 -6.92 4.08
C ILE A 150 9.37 -8.05 3.07
N ASN A 151 10.40 -8.85 3.23
CA ASN A 151 10.53 -10.09 2.49
C ASN A 151 10.01 -11.25 3.34
N LYS A 152 8.94 -11.89 2.88
CA LYS A 152 8.31 -13.04 3.57
C LYS A 152 8.85 -14.39 3.11
N THR A 153 9.73 -14.41 2.11
CA THR A 153 10.22 -15.63 1.48
C THR A 153 11.74 -15.74 1.49
N GLY A 154 12.27 -16.94 1.76
CA GLY A 154 13.69 -17.25 1.69
C GLY A 154 14.53 -16.86 2.92
N LYS A 155 15.86 -16.80 2.74
CA LYS A 155 16.82 -16.47 3.81
C LYS A 155 16.59 -15.09 4.46
N GLN A 156 16.00 -14.15 3.72
CA GLN A 156 15.69 -12.80 4.21
C GLN A 156 14.43 -12.76 5.10
N GLY A 157 13.60 -13.81 5.11
CA GLY A 157 12.48 -13.93 6.06
C GLY A 157 12.91 -13.92 7.54
N ARG A 158 14.18 -14.25 7.81
CA ARG A 158 14.78 -14.20 9.16
C ARG A 158 15.09 -12.76 9.61
N SER A 159 15.31 -11.84 8.69
CA SER A 159 15.61 -10.42 9.00
C SER A 159 14.36 -9.57 9.21
N PHE A 160 13.16 -10.11 8.93
CA PHE A 160 11.90 -9.35 9.11
C PHE A 160 11.72 -8.79 10.54
N PRO A 161 11.91 -9.56 11.62
CA PRO A 161 11.83 -9.02 12.98
C PRO A 161 12.80 -7.85 13.22
N GLU A 162 14.04 -7.96 12.74
CA GLU A 162 15.06 -6.93 12.86
C GLU A 162 14.71 -5.64 12.12
N MET A 163 14.08 -5.77 10.94
CA MET A 163 13.66 -4.61 10.15
C MET A 163 12.48 -3.88 10.81
N VAL A 164 11.55 -4.62 11.39
CA VAL A 164 10.47 -4.05 12.22
C VAL A 164 11.04 -3.35 13.44
N GLU A 165 11.99 -3.98 14.15
CA GLU A 165 12.69 -3.38 15.29
C GLU A 165 13.36 -2.05 14.91
N ARG A 166 14.13 -2.01 13.83
CA ARG A 166 14.77 -0.78 13.35
C ARG A 166 13.75 0.32 13.02
N GLY A 167 12.61 -0.05 12.40
CA GLY A 167 11.54 0.89 12.12
C GLY A 167 11.00 1.53 13.39
N PHE A 168 10.68 0.72 14.40
CA PHE A 168 10.16 1.20 15.68
C PHE A 168 11.20 1.88 16.56
N ALA A 169 12.50 1.58 16.40
CA ALA A 169 13.59 2.26 17.08
C ALA A 169 13.98 3.61 16.43
N SER A 170 13.44 3.93 15.26
CA SER A 170 13.72 5.20 14.57
C SER A 170 12.83 6.33 15.06
N ASP A 171 13.26 7.58 14.80
CA ASP A 171 12.47 8.80 15.08
C ASP A 171 11.37 9.06 14.04
N ASN A 172 10.86 7.99 13.42
CA ASN A 172 9.77 8.09 12.45
C ASN A 172 8.49 7.50 13.02
N HIS A 173 7.36 8.09 12.66
CA HIS A 173 6.05 7.46 12.87
C HIS A 173 5.94 6.18 12.04
N MET A 174 5.13 5.23 12.50
CA MET A 174 4.91 3.98 11.78
C MET A 174 3.51 3.95 11.18
N LEU A 175 3.40 3.69 9.87
CA LEU A 175 2.13 3.40 9.20
C LEU A 175 2.06 1.91 8.90
N MET A 176 1.01 1.24 9.38
CA MET A 176 0.87 -0.20 9.27
C MET A 176 -0.51 -0.62 8.78
N PHE A 177 -0.51 -1.68 7.98
CA PHE A 177 -1.71 -2.42 7.60
C PHE A 177 -1.64 -3.81 8.27
N PRO A 178 -2.20 -3.97 9.49
CA PRO A 178 -1.91 -5.13 10.32
C PRO A 178 -2.39 -6.47 9.76
N ALA A 179 -3.36 -6.47 8.85
CA ALA A 179 -3.79 -7.67 8.14
C ALA A 179 -2.67 -8.25 7.25
N GLY A 180 -1.75 -7.39 6.77
CA GLY A 180 -0.62 -7.76 5.91
C GLY A 180 -0.99 -8.17 4.49
N LEU A 181 -2.27 -8.13 4.15
CA LEU A 181 -2.86 -8.32 2.83
C LEU A 181 -4.06 -7.40 2.71
N CYS A 182 -4.42 -6.99 1.49
CA CYS A 182 -5.66 -6.24 1.28
C CYS A 182 -6.89 -7.07 1.67
N SER A 183 -8.00 -6.39 1.96
CA SER A 183 -9.27 -6.99 2.38
C SER A 183 -9.70 -8.14 1.48
N ARG A 184 -10.44 -9.08 2.02
CA ARG A 184 -10.95 -10.28 1.34
C ARG A 184 -12.44 -10.40 1.54
N LYS A 185 -13.13 -11.05 0.58
CA LYS A 185 -14.53 -11.43 0.73
C LYS A 185 -14.61 -12.56 1.76
N GLN A 186 -15.34 -12.32 2.85
CA GLN A 186 -15.60 -13.25 3.95
C GLN A 186 -17.12 -13.42 4.09
N LYS A 187 -17.58 -14.23 5.04
CA LYS A 187 -19.02 -14.44 5.30
C LYS A 187 -19.73 -13.15 5.70
N GLU A 188 -19.04 -12.29 6.44
CA GLU A 188 -19.54 -11.02 7.01
C GLU A 188 -19.33 -9.83 6.08
N GLY A 189 -18.95 -10.05 4.82
CA GLY A 189 -18.66 -9.01 3.84
C GLY A 189 -17.19 -8.89 3.46
N ILE A 190 -16.84 -7.75 2.86
CA ILE A 190 -15.47 -7.47 2.46
C ILE A 190 -14.76 -6.79 3.62
N ARG A 191 -13.82 -7.49 4.21
CA ARG A 191 -13.06 -7.05 5.38
C ARG A 191 -11.63 -7.58 5.34
N ASP A 192 -10.75 -6.95 6.13
CA ASP A 192 -9.42 -7.48 6.41
C ASP A 192 -9.49 -8.85 7.07
N LEU A 193 -8.49 -9.65 6.85
CA LEU A 193 -8.23 -10.84 7.65
C LEU A 193 -7.90 -10.42 9.09
N GLU A 194 -7.71 -11.39 9.98
CA GLU A 194 -7.28 -11.17 11.35
C GLU A 194 -6.05 -10.26 11.40
N TRP A 195 -6.09 -9.22 12.22
CA TRP A 195 -4.97 -8.31 12.40
C TRP A 195 -3.87 -8.93 13.25
N LYS A 196 -2.64 -8.79 12.79
CA LYS A 196 -1.46 -9.29 13.50
C LYS A 196 -1.14 -8.41 14.68
N LYS A 197 -0.74 -9.03 15.80
CA LYS A 197 -0.45 -8.37 17.07
C LYS A 197 0.79 -7.47 17.06
N THR A 198 1.62 -7.53 16.02
CA THR A 198 2.93 -6.86 15.98
C THR A 198 2.84 -5.37 16.27
N PHE A 199 1.84 -4.67 15.71
CA PHE A 199 1.68 -3.23 15.93
C PHE A 199 1.39 -2.89 17.39
N VAL A 200 0.50 -3.65 18.07
CA VAL A 200 0.20 -3.43 19.50
C VAL A 200 1.44 -3.67 20.33
N LYS A 201 2.06 -4.85 20.16
CA LYS A 201 3.25 -5.23 20.93
C LYS A 201 4.36 -4.17 20.81
N LYS A 202 4.67 -3.75 19.56
CA LYS A 202 5.73 -2.77 19.29
C LYS A 202 5.38 -1.37 19.77
N SER A 203 4.12 -0.95 19.66
CA SER A 203 3.69 0.35 20.18
C SER A 203 3.83 0.43 21.70
N VAL A 204 3.46 -0.63 22.42
CA VAL A 204 3.68 -0.70 23.88
C VAL A 204 5.16 -0.72 24.23
N GLU A 205 5.97 -1.53 23.55
CA GLU A 205 7.42 -1.63 23.78
C GLU A 205 8.17 -0.30 23.55
N THR A 206 7.68 0.52 22.59
CA THR A 206 8.32 1.77 22.18
C THR A 206 7.56 3.03 22.61
N HIS A 207 6.55 2.89 23.50
CA HIS A 207 5.71 3.96 24.04
C HIS A 207 5.07 4.85 22.98
N ARG A 208 4.50 4.23 21.94
CA ARG A 208 3.82 4.92 20.84
C ARG A 208 2.30 4.75 20.98
N ASP A 209 1.59 5.86 20.99
CA ASP A 209 0.13 5.81 20.90
C ASP A 209 -0.31 5.29 19.54
N ILE A 210 -1.42 4.58 19.50
CA ILE A 210 -1.96 4.01 18.26
C ILE A 210 -3.05 4.93 17.73
N VAL A 211 -2.90 5.39 16.48
CA VAL A 211 -3.92 6.18 15.79
C VAL A 211 -4.67 5.26 14.82
N PRO A 212 -5.92 4.90 15.12
CA PRO A 212 -6.73 4.05 14.26
C PRO A 212 -7.28 4.86 13.08
N ILE A 213 -7.21 4.29 11.88
CA ILE A 213 -7.72 4.91 10.66
C ILE A 213 -8.59 3.92 9.91
N HIS A 214 -9.76 4.36 9.47
CA HIS A 214 -10.58 3.61 8.52
C HIS A 214 -10.47 4.24 7.14
N PHE A 215 -10.16 3.41 6.14
CA PHE A 215 -10.19 3.77 4.73
C PHE A 215 -11.40 3.11 4.06
N SER A 216 -12.23 3.90 3.38
CA SER A 216 -13.40 3.39 2.65
C SER A 216 -13.00 2.79 1.29
N GLY A 217 -13.92 2.05 0.68
CA GLY A 217 -13.74 1.49 -0.65
C GLY A 217 -13.55 -0.02 -0.65
N GLN A 218 -13.51 -0.55 -1.86
CA GLN A 218 -13.32 -1.98 -2.11
C GLN A 218 -12.85 -2.22 -3.55
N ASN A 219 -12.18 -3.33 -3.76
CA ASN A 219 -11.81 -3.81 -5.09
C ASN A 219 -13.02 -4.44 -5.82
N SER A 220 -12.86 -4.73 -7.10
CA SER A 220 -13.92 -5.33 -7.91
C SER A 220 -14.28 -6.75 -7.46
N ALA A 221 -15.51 -7.18 -7.75
CA ALA A 221 -15.95 -8.56 -7.51
C ALA A 221 -15.03 -9.59 -8.20
N LYS A 222 -14.50 -9.24 -9.39
CA LYS A 222 -13.53 -10.06 -10.14
C LYS A 222 -12.25 -10.28 -9.35
N PHE A 223 -11.72 -9.23 -8.70
CA PHE A 223 -10.54 -9.36 -7.85
C PHE A 223 -10.75 -10.37 -6.71
N TYR A 224 -11.87 -10.27 -6.00
CA TYR A 224 -12.17 -11.18 -4.90
C TYR A 224 -12.40 -12.61 -5.36
N LEU A 225 -13.02 -12.81 -6.53
CA LEU A 225 -13.18 -14.14 -7.14
C LEU A 225 -11.81 -14.77 -7.42
N ILE A 226 -10.91 -14.03 -8.08
CA ILE A 226 -9.55 -14.50 -8.38
C ILE A 226 -8.78 -14.81 -7.09
N ALA A 227 -8.86 -13.93 -6.09
CA ALA A 227 -8.20 -14.13 -4.81
C ALA A 227 -8.70 -15.41 -4.10
N ASN A 228 -10.00 -15.70 -4.17
CA ASN A 228 -10.60 -16.91 -3.60
C ASN A 228 -10.18 -18.17 -4.37
N ILE A 229 -10.14 -18.12 -5.70
CA ILE A 229 -9.65 -19.23 -6.55
C ILE A 229 -8.17 -19.52 -6.24
N CYS A 230 -7.32 -18.49 -6.15
CA CYS A 230 -5.91 -18.65 -5.78
C CYS A 230 -5.75 -19.29 -4.40
N LYS A 231 -6.58 -18.92 -3.44
CA LYS A 231 -6.60 -19.53 -2.10
C LYS A 231 -7.03 -20.99 -2.16
N TRP A 232 -8.10 -21.30 -2.89
CA TRP A 232 -8.62 -22.67 -3.03
C TRP A 232 -7.61 -23.60 -3.71
N LEU A 233 -6.93 -23.12 -4.76
CA LEU A 233 -5.87 -23.87 -5.46
C LEU A 233 -4.54 -23.90 -4.68
N ASN A 234 -4.47 -23.29 -3.48
CA ASN A 234 -3.26 -23.19 -2.66
C ASN A 234 -2.02 -22.71 -3.45
N LEU A 235 -2.22 -21.73 -4.34
CA LEU A 235 -1.15 -21.20 -5.16
C LEU A 235 -0.10 -20.50 -4.30
N LYS A 236 1.15 -20.93 -4.38
CA LYS A 236 2.30 -20.33 -3.65
C LYS A 236 2.60 -18.90 -4.10
N VAL A 237 2.26 -18.56 -5.34
CA VAL A 237 2.41 -17.21 -5.88
C VAL A 237 1.10 -16.45 -5.67
N ASN A 238 1.17 -15.28 -5.05
CA ASN A 238 0.00 -14.44 -4.85
C ASN A 238 -0.34 -13.69 -6.16
N ILE A 239 -0.86 -14.43 -7.13
CA ILE A 239 -1.27 -13.90 -8.45
C ILE A 239 -2.25 -12.74 -8.29
N ALA A 240 -3.11 -12.77 -7.26
CA ALA A 240 -4.03 -11.68 -6.98
C ALA A 240 -3.32 -10.32 -6.77
N MET A 241 -2.05 -10.32 -6.33
CA MET A 241 -1.30 -9.06 -6.20
C MET A 241 -1.03 -8.36 -7.55
N LEU A 242 -0.88 -9.13 -8.63
CA LEU A 242 -0.69 -8.54 -9.97
C LEU A 242 -1.94 -7.76 -10.42
N PHE A 243 -3.13 -8.19 -9.97
CA PHE A 243 -4.38 -7.51 -10.25
C PHE A 243 -4.59 -6.23 -9.43
N LEU A 244 -3.78 -5.99 -8.38
CA LEU A 244 -3.94 -4.75 -7.59
C LEU A 244 -3.60 -3.50 -8.40
N VAL A 245 -2.72 -3.60 -9.39
CA VAL A 245 -2.43 -2.48 -10.29
C VAL A 245 -3.66 -2.19 -11.16
N ASP A 246 -4.26 -3.22 -11.78
CA ASP A 246 -5.50 -3.10 -12.55
C ASP A 246 -6.67 -2.54 -11.70
N GLU A 247 -6.78 -2.98 -10.43
CA GLU A 247 -7.76 -2.43 -9.49
C GLU A 247 -7.47 -0.96 -9.15
N MET A 248 -6.20 -0.55 -9.05
CA MET A 248 -5.82 0.84 -8.83
C MET A 248 -6.27 1.73 -9.99
N TYR A 249 -6.09 1.30 -11.24
CA TYR A 249 -6.57 2.01 -12.43
C TYR A 249 -8.10 2.05 -12.52
N LYS A 250 -8.81 1.01 -12.06
CA LYS A 250 -10.29 1.02 -11.96
C LYS A 250 -10.81 1.97 -10.88
N ASN A 251 -9.95 2.36 -9.96
CA ASN A 251 -10.26 3.29 -8.88
C ASN A 251 -9.81 4.74 -9.18
N VAL A 252 -9.39 5.03 -10.41
CA VAL A 252 -9.12 6.41 -10.86
C VAL A 252 -10.40 7.23 -10.81
N ASP A 253 -10.29 8.50 -10.39
CA ASP A 253 -11.40 9.48 -10.34
C ASP A 253 -12.54 9.05 -9.38
N LYS A 254 -12.19 8.32 -8.32
CA LYS A 254 -13.16 7.90 -7.30
C LYS A 254 -13.01 8.68 -6.00
N HIS A 255 -14.14 8.81 -5.32
CA HIS A 255 -14.24 9.37 -3.99
C HIS A 255 -13.94 8.33 -2.92
N PHE A 256 -13.10 8.73 -1.93
CA PHE A 256 -12.74 7.92 -0.77
C PHE A 256 -12.90 8.72 0.50
N ARG A 257 -13.45 8.08 1.54
CA ARG A 257 -13.52 8.65 2.88
C ARG A 257 -12.47 7.99 3.77
N ILE A 258 -11.67 8.84 4.43
CA ILE A 258 -10.70 8.44 5.44
C ILE A 258 -11.20 8.96 6.79
N THR A 259 -11.46 8.06 7.73
CA THR A 259 -11.87 8.43 9.09
C THR A 259 -10.71 8.20 10.04
N ILE A 260 -10.25 9.26 10.71
CA ILE A 260 -9.15 9.24 11.67
C ILE A 260 -9.75 9.23 13.08
N GLY A 261 -9.47 8.18 13.84
CA GLY A 261 -9.91 8.07 15.22
C GLY A 261 -8.98 8.76 16.19
N LYS A 262 -9.46 8.93 17.44
CA LYS A 262 -8.64 9.48 18.53
C LYS A 262 -7.44 8.56 18.79
N PRO A 263 -6.25 9.12 19.09
CA PRO A 263 -5.11 8.33 19.52
C PRO A 263 -5.45 7.50 20.75
N ILE A 264 -5.06 6.25 20.74
CA ILE A 264 -5.21 5.30 21.85
C ILE A 264 -3.89 5.30 22.60
N PRO A 265 -3.83 5.78 23.84
CA PRO A 265 -2.60 5.79 24.63
C PRO A 265 -2.05 4.37 24.79
N TRP A 266 -0.75 4.19 24.63
CA TRP A 266 -0.10 2.88 24.72
C TRP A 266 -0.29 2.25 26.11
N GLU A 267 -0.45 3.05 27.16
CA GLU A 267 -0.71 2.62 28.55
C GLU A 267 -2.05 1.90 28.70
N THR A 268 -3.03 2.17 27.82
CA THR A 268 -4.36 1.52 27.87
C THR A 268 -4.31 0.04 27.52
N PHE A 269 -3.22 -0.39 26.89
CA PHE A 269 -3.00 -1.80 26.57
C PHE A 269 -2.49 -2.57 27.80
N ASP A 270 -3.37 -2.82 28.74
CA ASP A 270 -3.08 -3.51 30.00
C ASP A 270 -2.65 -4.98 29.79
N ARG A 271 -2.13 -5.61 30.86
CA ARG A 271 -1.69 -7.03 30.82
C ARG A 271 -2.83 -8.05 30.95
N LYS A 272 -4.09 -7.61 31.10
CA LYS A 272 -5.26 -8.50 31.28
C LYS A 272 -5.66 -9.23 30.00
N HIS A 273 -5.36 -8.64 28.84
CA HIS A 273 -5.70 -9.18 27.53
C HIS A 273 -4.42 -9.51 26.74
N SER A 274 -4.49 -10.54 25.93
CA SER A 274 -3.39 -10.88 25.00
C SER A 274 -3.24 -9.81 23.93
N ASP A 275 -2.02 -9.61 23.40
CA ASP A 275 -1.78 -8.70 22.28
C ASP A 275 -2.64 -9.03 21.04
N LYS A 276 -3.02 -10.30 20.90
CA LYS A 276 -3.90 -10.76 19.83
C LYS A 276 -5.31 -10.19 20.00
N GLU A 277 -5.89 -10.31 21.19
CA GLU A 277 -7.21 -9.76 21.52
C GLU A 277 -7.24 -8.25 21.38
N ARG A 278 -6.20 -7.56 21.88
CA ARG A 278 -6.05 -6.11 21.72
C ARG A 278 -6.03 -5.69 20.27
N ALA A 279 -5.28 -6.41 19.41
CA ALA A 279 -5.24 -6.14 17.99
C ALA A 279 -6.60 -6.29 17.32
N GLN A 280 -7.41 -7.29 17.73
CA GLN A 280 -8.77 -7.47 17.20
C GLN A 280 -9.74 -6.39 17.70
N ARG A 281 -9.57 -5.89 18.93
CA ARG A 281 -10.36 -4.76 19.45
C ARG A 281 -10.10 -3.48 18.63
N VAL A 282 -8.81 -3.16 18.36
CA VAL A 282 -8.46 -2.02 17.50
C VAL A 282 -9.03 -2.21 16.08
N ARG A 283 -8.96 -3.44 15.53
CA ARG A 283 -9.58 -3.75 14.25
C ARG A 283 -11.10 -3.50 14.27
N ALA A 284 -11.79 -3.96 15.30
CA ALA A 284 -13.25 -3.75 15.44
C ALA A 284 -13.59 -2.25 15.48
N MET A 285 -12.88 -1.47 16.30
CA MET A 285 -13.00 0.00 16.36
C MET A 285 -12.84 0.66 15.01
N VAL A 286 -11.81 0.28 14.23
CA VAL A 286 -11.60 0.83 12.88
C VAL A 286 -12.81 0.60 11.98
N TYR A 287 -13.42 -0.59 12.02
CA TYR A 287 -14.60 -0.87 11.21
C TYR A 287 -15.87 -0.20 11.73
N GLU A 288 -16.01 0.02 13.04
CA GLU A 288 -17.10 0.79 13.64
C GLU A 288 -17.05 2.26 13.21
N MET A 289 -15.84 2.86 13.18
CA MET A 289 -15.64 4.23 12.67
C MET A 289 -16.10 4.36 11.21
N GLY A 290 -15.86 3.35 10.39
CA GLY A 290 -16.29 3.33 8.99
C GLY A 290 -17.82 3.30 8.80
N ASN A 291 -18.55 2.80 9.78
CA ASN A 291 -20.02 2.73 9.79
C ASN A 291 -20.71 3.95 10.44
N GLY A 292 -19.95 5.01 10.76
CA GLY A 292 -20.49 6.21 11.41
C GLY A 292 -20.66 6.08 12.95
N GLY A 293 -20.18 4.98 13.55
CA GLY A 293 -20.09 4.81 14.99
C GLY A 293 -18.87 5.52 15.58
N GLY A 294 -19.04 6.21 16.70
CA GLY A 294 -17.90 6.72 17.48
C GLY A 294 -17.19 5.53 18.14
N GLY A 295 -16.04 5.12 17.56
CA GLY A 295 -15.27 4.02 18.11
C GLY A 295 -14.72 4.35 19.51
N HIS A 296 -15.15 3.60 20.51
CA HIS A 296 -14.60 3.62 21.86
C HIS A 296 -13.96 2.25 22.16
N LEU A 297 -12.83 2.23 22.85
CA LEU A 297 -12.20 1.03 23.39
C LEU A 297 -12.95 0.55 24.63
#